data_1478a6311bd255528501bd838307c9db
#
_entry.id   1478a6311bd255528501bd838307c9db
#
_cell.length_a   1.000
_cell.length_b   1.000
_cell.length_c   1.000
_cell.angle_alpha   90.00
_cell.angle_beta   90.00
_cell.angle_gamma   90.00
#
_symmetry.space_group_name_H-M   'P 1'
#
loop_
_entity.id
_entity.type
_entity.pdbx_description
1 polymer ?
#
loop_
_entity_poly.entity_id
_entity_poly.type
_entity_poly.pdbx_seq_one_letter_code
_entity_poly.pdbx_strand_id
1 'polypeptide(L)'
;MIKEYLEIGQIVGTHGVRGELRVQPWCDSPDFFKKFKTLYFDAHGERPVGVVSARAHGNIVLLCLQDCGSVESAAALRGRVLFMRRSDAKLKKGAYFIAELIGCRVIDASNADICYGTLSDVSQTGANDVWHITDGNGREHLIPAIPDVVKTVDVETGVVTISPLKGLFDDED
;
A
#
# COMPACT_ATOMS: atom_id res chain seq x y z
N MET A 1 11.46 -1.40 -9.53
CA MET A 1 11.33 0.01 -9.98
C MET A 1 10.23 0.68 -9.15
N ILE A 2 10.54 1.81 -8.55
CA ILE A 2 9.57 2.59 -7.80
C ILE A 2 8.67 3.36 -8.75
N LYS A 3 7.36 3.23 -8.56
CA LYS A 3 6.36 4.01 -9.31
C LYS A 3 6.13 5.35 -8.60
N GLU A 4 6.14 6.43 -9.35
CA GLU A 4 5.83 7.75 -8.82
C GLU A 4 4.35 7.90 -8.46
N TYR A 5 3.47 7.24 -9.21
CA TYR A 5 2.03 7.24 -8.98
C TYR A 5 1.56 5.82 -8.66
N LEU A 6 0.82 5.68 -7.56
CA LEU A 6 0.33 4.40 -7.06
C LEU A 6 -1.19 4.39 -7.01
N GLU A 7 -1.79 3.26 -7.34
CA GLU A 7 -3.22 3.05 -7.17
C GLU A 7 -3.59 3.13 -5.68
N ILE A 8 -4.60 3.93 -5.34
CA ILE A 8 -5.03 4.11 -3.96
C ILE A 8 -6.45 3.59 -3.71
N GLY A 9 -7.24 3.45 -4.75
CA GLY A 9 -8.60 2.94 -4.64
C GLY A 9 -9.39 3.06 -5.93
N GLN A 10 -10.64 2.64 -5.86
CA GLN A 10 -11.55 2.66 -7.00
C GLN A 10 -12.88 3.28 -6.61
N ILE A 11 -13.41 4.12 -7.48
CA ILE A 11 -14.74 4.70 -7.34
C ILE A 11 -15.77 3.61 -7.67
N VAL A 12 -16.59 3.25 -6.69
CA VAL A 12 -17.57 2.16 -6.82
C VAL A 12 -19.02 2.63 -6.90
N GLY A 13 -19.26 3.90 -6.64
CA GLY A 13 -20.61 4.46 -6.70
C GLY A 13 -20.68 5.88 -6.20
N THR A 14 -21.91 6.33 -5.95
CA THR A 14 -22.20 7.66 -5.43
C THR A 14 -22.80 7.57 -4.04
N HIS A 15 -22.77 8.68 -3.29
CA HIS A 15 -23.38 8.80 -1.98
C HIS A 15 -24.12 10.11 -1.88
N GLY A 16 -25.44 10.04 -1.61
CA GLY A 16 -26.27 11.23 -1.53
C GLY A 16 -26.47 11.93 -2.86
N VAL A 17 -26.86 13.21 -2.82
CA VAL A 17 -27.24 13.99 -4.01
C VAL A 17 -26.25 15.09 -4.36
N ARG A 18 -25.19 15.26 -3.58
CA ARG A 18 -24.22 16.35 -3.72
C ARG A 18 -22.97 16.00 -4.54
N GLY A 19 -22.92 14.80 -5.12
CA GLY A 19 -21.78 14.36 -5.89
C GLY A 19 -20.66 13.73 -5.06
N GLU A 20 -20.93 13.32 -3.82
CA GLU A 20 -19.97 12.50 -3.07
C GLU A 20 -19.80 11.14 -3.73
N LEU A 21 -18.57 10.67 -3.74
CA LEU A 21 -18.19 9.39 -4.34
C LEU A 21 -17.95 8.36 -3.25
N ARG A 22 -18.40 7.14 -3.50
CA ARG A 22 -18.04 5.98 -2.69
C ARG A 22 -16.80 5.36 -3.30
N VAL A 23 -15.74 5.30 -2.51
CA VAL A 23 -14.44 4.79 -2.96
C VAL A 23 -14.06 3.58 -2.14
N GLN A 24 -13.76 2.48 -2.83
CA GLN A 24 -13.16 1.30 -2.21
C GLN A 24 -11.67 1.56 -2.05
N PRO A 25 -11.14 1.73 -0.82
CA PRO A 25 -9.73 1.99 -0.61
C PRO A 25 -8.90 0.72 -0.85
N TRP A 26 -7.73 0.89 -1.45
CA TRP A 26 -6.72 -0.14 -1.64
C TRP A 26 -5.48 0.16 -0.81
N CYS A 27 -5.66 0.83 0.31
CA CYS A 27 -4.63 1.19 1.27
C CYS A 27 -5.02 0.68 2.66
N ASP A 28 -4.10 0.80 3.62
CA ASP A 28 -4.22 0.23 4.96
C ASP A 28 -5.43 0.76 5.73
N SER A 29 -5.80 2.02 5.50
CA SER A 29 -6.89 2.66 6.22
C SER A 29 -7.60 3.66 5.32
N PRO A 30 -8.94 3.76 5.40
CA PRO A 30 -9.68 4.81 4.72
C PRO A 30 -9.19 6.23 5.09
N ASP A 31 -8.70 6.43 6.31
CA ASP A 31 -8.17 7.72 6.75
C ASP A 31 -6.93 8.16 5.98
N PHE A 32 -6.24 7.25 5.30
CA PHE A 32 -5.09 7.57 4.46
C PHE A 32 -5.44 8.57 3.34
N PHE A 33 -6.68 8.51 2.84
CA PHE A 33 -7.16 9.46 1.83
C PHE A 33 -7.15 10.91 2.28
N LYS A 34 -7.24 11.16 3.58
CA LYS A 34 -7.23 12.52 4.14
C LYS A 34 -5.90 13.26 3.94
N LYS A 35 -4.83 12.54 3.63
CA LYS A 35 -3.50 13.11 3.41
C LYS A 35 -3.36 13.83 2.07
N PHE A 36 -4.24 13.55 1.12
CA PHE A 36 -4.07 14.00 -0.25
C PHE A 36 -4.99 15.18 -0.57
N LYS A 37 -4.40 16.26 -1.08
CA LYS A 37 -5.12 17.40 -1.64
C LYS A 37 -5.39 17.22 -3.12
N THR A 38 -4.64 16.36 -3.78
CA THR A 38 -4.75 16.06 -5.20
C THR A 38 -4.62 14.56 -5.39
N LEU A 39 -5.52 14.00 -6.19
CA LEU A 39 -5.46 12.63 -6.68
C LEU A 39 -5.41 12.66 -8.21
N TYR A 40 -5.21 11.53 -8.82
CA TYR A 40 -5.05 11.43 -10.27
C TYR A 40 -5.91 10.30 -10.82
N PHE A 41 -6.35 10.44 -12.06
CA PHE A 41 -7.12 9.40 -12.75
C PHE A 41 -6.25 8.53 -13.67
N ASP A 42 -4.95 8.71 -13.63
CA ASP A 42 -4.00 7.97 -14.47
C ASP A 42 -2.69 7.69 -13.73
N ALA A 43 -1.94 6.75 -14.26
CA ALA A 43 -0.68 6.31 -13.66
C ALA A 43 0.51 7.24 -13.94
N HIS A 44 0.30 8.32 -14.69
CA HIS A 44 1.38 9.24 -15.12
C HIS A 44 1.23 10.65 -14.53
N GLY A 45 0.13 10.92 -13.81
CA GLY A 45 -0.13 12.21 -13.22
C GLY A 45 -0.62 13.26 -14.21
N GLU A 46 -1.11 12.87 -15.37
CA GLU A 46 -1.57 13.78 -16.43
C GLU A 46 -2.99 14.29 -16.16
N ARG A 47 -3.75 13.59 -15.33
CA ARG A 47 -5.15 13.94 -15.02
C ARG A 47 -5.35 14.19 -13.53
N PRO A 48 -4.82 15.31 -13.00
CA PRO A 48 -5.01 15.64 -11.60
C PRO A 48 -6.45 16.07 -11.31
N VAL A 49 -6.89 15.80 -10.08
CA VAL A 49 -8.17 16.27 -9.58
C VAL A 49 -8.02 16.70 -8.13
N GLY A 50 -8.53 17.87 -7.78
CA GLY A 50 -8.47 18.37 -6.41
C GLY A 50 -9.44 17.64 -5.49
N VAL A 51 -9.01 17.36 -4.27
CA VAL A 51 -9.83 16.75 -3.23
C VAL A 51 -10.41 17.86 -2.34
N VAL A 52 -11.72 17.97 -2.32
CA VAL A 52 -12.41 18.92 -1.44
C VAL A 52 -12.51 18.35 -0.03
N SER A 53 -12.93 17.10 0.09
CA SER A 53 -13.00 16.40 1.37
C SER A 53 -12.92 14.89 1.18
N ALA A 54 -12.43 14.23 2.21
CA ALA A 54 -12.41 12.77 2.29
C ALA A 54 -12.71 12.36 3.73
N ARG A 55 -13.63 11.43 3.91
CA ARG A 55 -13.97 10.91 5.23
C ARG A 55 -14.18 9.41 5.19
N ALA A 56 -13.78 8.74 6.25
CA ALA A 56 -14.01 7.31 6.41
C ALA A 56 -15.49 7.06 6.74
N HIS A 57 -16.08 6.06 6.10
CA HIS A 57 -17.43 5.60 6.36
C HIS A 57 -17.43 4.06 6.36
N GLY A 58 -17.25 3.49 7.54
CA GLY A 58 -16.98 2.06 7.65
C GLY A 58 -15.67 1.71 6.93
N ASN A 59 -15.74 0.77 6.00
CA ASN A 59 -14.57 0.31 5.22
C ASN A 59 -14.39 1.05 3.91
N ILE A 60 -15.21 2.06 3.63
CA ILE A 60 -15.11 2.85 2.41
C ILE A 60 -14.75 4.30 2.72
N VAL A 61 -14.37 5.04 1.68
CA VAL A 61 -14.14 6.48 1.74
C VAL A 61 -15.26 7.20 1.02
N LEU A 62 -15.80 8.24 1.64
CA LEU A 62 -16.69 9.19 0.99
C LEU A 62 -15.83 10.37 0.55
N LEU A 63 -15.69 10.52 -0.76
CA LEU A 63 -14.76 11.46 -1.39
C LEU A 63 -15.53 12.53 -2.15
N CYS A 64 -15.19 13.78 -1.90
CA CYS A 64 -15.69 14.92 -2.67
C CYS A 64 -14.54 15.50 -3.48
N LEU A 65 -14.71 15.52 -4.79
CA LEU A 65 -13.72 16.05 -5.72
C LEU A 65 -14.15 17.40 -6.27
N GLN A 66 -13.18 18.24 -6.66
CA GLN A 66 -13.45 19.48 -7.36
C GLN A 66 -14.14 19.18 -8.71
N ASP A 67 -15.02 20.04 -9.11
CA ASP A 67 -15.81 19.93 -10.35
C ASP A 67 -16.72 18.69 -10.41
N CYS A 68 -16.99 18.06 -9.27
CA CYS A 68 -17.92 16.94 -9.14
C CYS A 68 -19.00 17.28 -8.10
N GLY A 69 -19.93 18.13 -8.48
CA GLY A 69 -20.96 18.66 -7.57
C GLY A 69 -22.37 18.11 -7.79
N SER A 70 -22.56 17.11 -8.65
CA SER A 70 -23.86 16.52 -8.94
C SER A 70 -23.80 15.00 -8.97
N VAL A 71 -24.97 14.36 -8.84
CA VAL A 71 -25.09 12.90 -8.94
C VAL A 71 -24.66 12.44 -10.34
N GLU A 72 -24.99 13.17 -11.37
CA GLU A 72 -24.66 12.82 -12.76
C GLU A 72 -23.14 12.86 -12.98
N SER A 73 -22.45 13.89 -12.52
CA SER A 73 -20.99 13.97 -12.64
C SER A 73 -20.30 12.89 -11.83
N ALA A 74 -20.83 12.57 -10.64
CA ALA A 74 -20.32 11.50 -9.80
C ALA A 74 -20.54 10.12 -10.43
N ALA A 75 -21.72 9.88 -10.98
CA ALA A 75 -22.05 8.61 -11.63
C ALA A 75 -21.16 8.33 -12.84
N ALA A 76 -20.76 9.36 -13.56
CA ALA A 76 -19.88 9.25 -14.73
C ALA A 76 -18.46 8.76 -14.34
N LEU A 77 -18.06 8.91 -13.07
CA LEU A 77 -16.74 8.50 -12.59
C LEU A 77 -16.72 7.08 -12.04
N ARG A 78 -17.85 6.40 -11.97
CA ARG A 78 -17.93 5.04 -11.44
C ARG A 78 -17.03 4.09 -12.24
N GLY A 79 -16.25 3.30 -11.51
CA GLY A 79 -15.29 2.36 -12.09
C GLY A 79 -13.89 2.94 -12.28
N ARG A 80 -13.72 4.25 -12.14
CA ARG A 80 -12.41 4.88 -12.26
C ARG A 80 -11.51 4.49 -11.10
N VAL A 81 -10.26 4.18 -11.42
CA VAL A 81 -9.20 3.96 -10.44
C VAL A 81 -8.56 5.31 -10.10
N LEU A 82 -8.31 5.52 -8.83
CA LEU A 82 -7.64 6.72 -8.34
C LEU A 82 -6.19 6.41 -8.02
N PHE A 83 -5.32 7.35 -8.38
CA PHE A 83 -3.88 7.28 -8.14
C PHE A 83 -3.45 8.41 -7.21
N MET A 84 -2.42 8.16 -6.42
CA MET A 84 -1.76 9.17 -5.62
C MET A 84 -0.32 9.34 -6.08
N ARG A 85 0.24 10.54 -5.87
CA ARG A 85 1.68 10.73 -6.03
C ARG A 85 2.38 10.20 -4.77
N ARG A 86 3.35 9.34 -4.96
CA ARG A 86 4.08 8.69 -3.87
C ARG A 86 4.65 9.69 -2.86
N SER A 87 5.23 10.80 -3.34
CA SER A 87 5.83 11.82 -2.49
C SER A 87 4.81 12.56 -1.61
N ASP A 88 3.53 12.62 -2.01
CA ASP A 88 2.49 13.29 -1.25
C ASP A 88 2.03 12.49 -0.02
N ALA A 89 2.33 11.20 0.01
CA ALA A 89 1.92 10.32 1.11
C ALA A 89 2.64 10.62 2.42
N LYS A 90 3.84 11.17 2.38
CA LYS A 90 4.65 11.53 3.55
C LYS A 90 4.67 10.43 4.61
N LEU A 91 5.08 9.24 4.21
CA LEU A 91 5.12 8.09 5.09
C LEU A 91 6.03 8.35 6.30
N LYS A 92 5.60 7.88 7.47
CA LYS A 92 6.42 7.90 8.68
C LYS A 92 7.59 6.94 8.50
N LYS A 93 8.69 7.20 9.22
CA LYS A 93 9.84 6.29 9.26
C LYS A 93 9.37 4.89 9.66
N GLY A 94 9.75 3.88 8.88
CA GLY A 94 9.35 2.49 9.09
C GLY A 94 8.01 2.10 8.46
N ALA A 95 7.31 3.04 7.83
CA ALA A 95 6.10 2.76 7.07
C ALA A 95 6.42 2.62 5.58
N TYR A 96 5.82 1.63 4.92
CA TYR A 96 6.08 1.30 3.52
C TYR A 96 4.78 0.98 2.81
N PHE A 97 4.76 1.19 1.49
CA PHE A 97 3.66 0.72 0.67
C PHE A 97 3.81 -0.78 0.44
N ILE A 98 2.75 -1.54 0.70
CA ILE A 98 2.75 -3.00 0.51
C ILE A 98 3.14 -3.35 -0.93
N ALA A 99 2.62 -2.61 -1.92
CA ALA A 99 2.93 -2.85 -3.33
C ALA A 99 4.43 -2.71 -3.64
N GLU A 100 5.16 -1.87 -2.91
CA GLU A 100 6.61 -1.71 -3.10
C GLU A 100 7.42 -2.78 -2.37
N LEU A 101 6.87 -3.34 -1.30
CA LEU A 101 7.52 -4.43 -0.55
C LEU A 101 7.45 -5.76 -1.30
N ILE A 102 6.32 -6.03 -1.97
CA ILE A 102 6.14 -7.27 -2.70
C ILE A 102 7.19 -7.38 -3.82
N GLY A 103 7.88 -8.52 -3.86
CA GLY A 103 8.95 -8.77 -4.83
C GLY A 103 10.35 -8.42 -4.33
N CYS A 104 10.49 -7.78 -3.16
CA CYS A 104 11.78 -7.51 -2.57
C CYS A 104 12.47 -8.81 -2.16
N ARG A 105 13.78 -8.88 -2.37
CA ARG A 105 14.61 -9.97 -1.87
C ARG A 105 14.86 -9.78 -0.38
N VAL A 106 14.77 -10.86 0.36
CA VAL A 106 14.99 -10.85 1.81
C VAL A 106 16.29 -11.56 2.11
N ILE A 107 17.26 -10.82 2.62
CA ILE A 107 18.60 -11.33 2.93
C ILE A 107 18.91 -11.16 4.42
N ASP A 108 19.95 -11.83 4.89
CA ASP A 108 20.41 -11.74 6.28
C ASP A 108 21.11 -10.41 6.54
N ALA A 109 20.79 -9.77 7.68
CA ALA A 109 21.36 -8.46 8.04
C ALA A 109 22.86 -8.54 8.35
N SER A 110 23.36 -9.70 8.78
CA SER A 110 24.78 -9.89 9.10
C SER A 110 25.57 -10.60 8.00
N ASN A 111 24.90 -11.23 7.03
CA ASN A 111 25.53 -11.92 5.93
C ASN A 111 24.70 -11.82 4.65
N ALA A 112 25.11 -10.92 3.76
CA ALA A 112 24.42 -10.65 2.51
C ALA A 112 24.38 -11.85 1.53
N ASP A 113 25.20 -12.87 1.74
CA ASP A 113 25.21 -14.07 0.90
C ASP A 113 24.06 -15.03 1.26
N ILE A 114 23.41 -14.82 2.42
CA ILE A 114 22.25 -15.59 2.83
C ILE A 114 20.99 -14.91 2.35
N CYS A 115 20.28 -15.54 1.40
CA CYS A 115 18.99 -15.07 0.91
C CYS A 115 17.89 -16.02 1.40
N TYR A 116 16.93 -15.48 2.13
CA TYR A 116 15.80 -16.26 2.65
C TYR A 116 14.68 -16.46 1.63
N GLY A 117 14.62 -15.62 0.63
CA GLY A 117 13.62 -15.69 -0.42
C GLY A 117 13.14 -14.34 -0.87
N THR A 118 11.89 -14.29 -1.34
CA THR A 118 11.25 -13.07 -1.85
C THR A 118 10.01 -12.76 -1.02
N LEU A 119 9.81 -11.50 -0.69
CA LEU A 119 8.61 -11.05 0.00
C LEU A 119 7.41 -11.18 -0.96
N SER A 120 6.50 -12.11 -0.65
CA SER A 120 5.41 -12.48 -1.54
C SER A 120 4.06 -11.89 -1.14
N ASP A 121 3.86 -11.60 0.14
CA ASP A 121 2.61 -11.03 0.64
C ASP A 121 2.83 -10.37 2.00
N VAL A 122 1.86 -9.55 2.40
CA VAL A 122 1.82 -8.90 3.71
C VAL A 122 0.43 -9.08 4.29
N SER A 123 0.35 -9.71 5.46
CA SER A 123 -0.88 -9.82 6.23
C SER A 123 -0.92 -8.75 7.31
N GLN A 124 -2.00 -8.02 7.37
CA GLN A 124 -2.21 -7.03 8.41
C GLN A 124 -2.97 -7.67 9.56
N THR A 125 -2.32 -7.78 10.71
CA THR A 125 -2.95 -8.21 11.96
C THR A 125 -3.11 -6.99 12.86
N GLY A 126 -3.91 -7.06 13.88
CA GLY A 126 -4.16 -5.88 14.73
C GLY A 126 -2.93 -5.34 15.47
N ALA A 127 -1.88 -6.14 15.67
CA ALA A 127 -0.68 -5.76 16.41
C ALA A 127 0.49 -5.39 15.51
N ASN A 128 0.95 -6.32 14.68
CA ASN A 128 2.06 -6.11 13.75
C ASN A 128 1.69 -6.73 12.40
N ASP A 129 2.23 -6.16 11.34
CA ASP A 129 2.14 -6.82 10.04
C ASP A 129 2.97 -8.11 10.06
N VAL A 130 2.51 -9.08 9.31
CA VAL A 130 3.22 -10.35 9.10
C VAL A 130 3.63 -10.40 7.63
N TRP A 131 4.92 -10.53 7.40
CA TRP A 131 5.48 -10.63 6.05
C TRP A 131 5.63 -12.08 5.66
N HIS A 132 5.15 -12.41 4.46
CA HIS A 132 5.23 -13.73 3.87
C HIS A 132 6.43 -13.77 2.94
N ILE A 133 7.36 -14.67 3.21
CA ILE A 133 8.57 -14.85 2.42
C ILE A 133 8.53 -16.22 1.77
N THR A 134 8.59 -16.25 0.45
CA THR A 134 8.63 -17.49 -0.32
C THR A 134 10.07 -17.79 -0.69
N ASP A 135 10.58 -18.95 -0.25
CA ASP A 135 11.94 -19.39 -0.54
C ASP A 135 12.08 -20.01 -1.94
N GLY A 136 13.30 -20.39 -2.30
CA GLY A 136 13.61 -21.00 -3.60
C GLY A 136 12.94 -22.34 -3.84
N ASN A 137 12.38 -22.98 -2.81
CA ASN A 137 11.65 -24.26 -2.91
C ASN A 137 10.14 -24.06 -2.92
N GLY A 138 9.66 -22.82 -2.91
CA GLY A 138 8.25 -22.49 -2.88
C GLY A 138 7.62 -22.57 -1.50
N ARG A 139 8.40 -22.73 -0.44
CA ARG A 139 7.90 -22.71 0.93
C ARG A 139 7.68 -21.30 1.40
N GLU A 140 6.60 -21.10 2.12
CA GLU A 140 6.26 -19.81 2.73
C GLU A 140 6.73 -19.77 4.18
N HIS A 141 7.43 -18.70 4.52
CA HIS A 141 7.86 -18.39 5.88
C HIS A 141 7.23 -17.09 6.33
N LEU A 142 6.74 -17.05 7.56
CA LEU A 142 6.10 -15.87 8.11
C LEU A 142 7.03 -15.22 9.12
N ILE A 143 7.24 -13.91 8.97
CA ILE A 143 8.02 -13.12 9.94
C ILE A 143 7.21 -11.92 10.43
N PRO A 144 7.35 -11.54 11.71
CA PRO A 144 6.74 -10.30 12.17
C PRO A 144 7.54 -9.09 11.67
N ALA A 145 6.84 -8.08 11.20
CA ALA A 145 7.47 -6.83 10.74
C ALA A 145 7.75 -5.92 11.93
N ILE A 146 8.67 -6.31 12.76
CA ILE A 146 9.09 -5.58 13.97
C ILE A 146 10.56 -5.16 13.86
N PRO A 147 11.00 -4.10 14.57
CA PRO A 147 12.38 -3.60 14.48
C PRO A 147 13.45 -4.64 14.83
N ASP A 148 13.13 -5.58 15.71
CA ASP A 148 14.06 -6.65 16.09
C ASP A 148 14.32 -7.66 14.97
N VAL A 149 13.42 -7.76 14.01
CA VAL A 149 13.51 -8.69 12.87
C VAL A 149 13.87 -7.95 11.59
N VAL A 150 13.12 -6.92 11.22
CA VAL A 150 13.35 -6.14 9.99
C VAL A 150 14.35 -5.03 10.29
N LYS A 151 15.54 -5.12 9.72
CA LYS A 151 16.63 -4.18 9.99
C LYS A 151 16.68 -3.03 8.99
N THR A 152 16.63 -3.34 7.69
CA THR A 152 16.58 -2.31 6.65
C THR A 152 15.61 -2.70 5.55
N VAL A 153 15.02 -1.68 4.93
CA VAL A 153 14.17 -1.85 3.76
C VAL A 153 14.61 -0.83 2.71
N ASP A 154 15.06 -1.32 1.56
CA ASP A 154 15.43 -0.51 0.43
C ASP A 154 14.55 -0.89 -0.76
N VAL A 155 13.47 -0.15 -0.93
CA VAL A 155 12.52 -0.40 -2.02
C VAL A 155 13.08 -0.02 -3.39
N GLU A 156 14.09 0.85 -3.45
CA GLU A 156 14.74 1.23 -4.71
C GLU A 156 15.56 0.10 -5.30
N THR A 157 16.33 -0.57 -4.47
CA THR A 157 17.12 -1.74 -4.89
C THR A 157 16.33 -3.03 -4.80
N GLY A 158 15.18 -3.02 -4.13
CA GLY A 158 14.37 -4.21 -3.92
C GLY A 158 14.97 -5.20 -2.93
N VAL A 159 15.65 -4.71 -1.91
CA VAL A 159 16.35 -5.55 -0.91
C VAL A 159 15.87 -5.19 0.49
N VAL A 160 15.52 -6.22 1.26
CA VAL A 160 15.18 -6.13 2.68
C VAL A 160 16.19 -6.96 3.46
N THR A 161 16.75 -6.41 4.53
CA THR A 161 17.62 -7.18 5.43
C THR A 161 16.90 -7.49 6.73
N ILE A 162 17.04 -8.72 7.19
CA ILE A 162 16.39 -9.19 8.41
C ILE A 162 17.37 -9.93 9.34
N SER A 163 17.03 -9.92 10.63
CA SER A 163 17.61 -10.83 11.61
C SER A 163 16.47 -11.75 12.07
N PRO A 164 16.34 -12.94 11.48
CA PRO A 164 15.19 -13.80 11.78
C PRO A 164 15.25 -14.32 13.22
N LEU A 165 14.09 -14.49 13.81
CA LEU A 165 13.98 -15.15 15.09
C LEU A 165 14.42 -16.61 14.94
N LYS A 166 15.03 -17.14 15.98
CA LYS A 166 15.51 -18.52 15.99
C LYS A 166 14.37 -19.49 15.64
N GLY A 167 14.62 -20.39 14.70
CA GLY A 167 13.67 -21.42 14.28
C GLY A 167 12.76 -21.06 13.12
N LEU A 168 12.74 -19.78 12.65
CA LEU A 168 11.84 -19.37 11.56
C LEU A 168 12.25 -19.90 10.18
N PHE A 169 13.56 -20.08 9.96
CA PHE A 169 14.11 -20.55 8.69
C PHE A 169 14.99 -21.79 8.86
N ASP A 170 15.02 -22.36 10.06
CA ASP A 170 15.75 -23.58 10.30
C ASP A 170 14.94 -24.74 9.72
N ASP A 171 15.53 -25.45 8.77
CA ASP A 171 14.96 -26.70 8.30
C ASP A 171 15.08 -27.71 9.45
N GLU A 172 13.95 -28.09 10.03
CA GLU A 172 13.91 -29.27 10.85
C GLU A 172 14.01 -30.47 9.93
N ASP A 173 15.14 -31.11 9.99
CA ASP A 173 15.31 -32.40 9.34
C ASP A 173 14.44 -33.47 10.04
#